data_ea085fcb6e8c4d122b69edc15d877999
#
_entry.id   ea085fcb6e8c4d122b69edc15d877999
#
_cell.length_a   1.000
_cell.length_b   1.000
_cell.length_c   1.000
_cell.angle_alpha   90.00
_cell.angle_beta   90.00
_cell.angle_gamma   90.00
#
_symmetry.space_group_name_H-M   'P 1'
#
loop_
_entity.id
_entity.type
_entity.pdbx_description
1 polymer ?
#
loop_
_entity_poly.entity_id
_entity_poly.type
_entity_poly.pdbx_seq_one_letter_code
_entity_poly.pdbx_strand_id
1 'polypeptide(L)'
;RCRAKYEGKMRVLFGVELGLQPHLADQDEDFTSAYDFDFVIGSTHLCKGMDPYYPEYFEKFSSEEEAIRAYFAETLENLKCHDDYDVLGHLDYIVRVAPTKDKNYSYDKYKDAIDPILELLVQQGKGLELNTGSFRYGLRQPHPCTDVLRRYHELGGEIITVGTDAHKPQDCLLYTS
;
A
#
# COMPACT_ATOMS: atom_id res chain seq x y z
N ARG A 1 -19.45 -12.83 -13.52
CA ARG A 1 -20.86 -12.64 -13.10
C ARG A 1 -21.19 -11.16 -12.85
N CYS A 2 -20.40 -10.40 -12.09
CA CYS A 2 -20.65 -8.97 -11.83
C CYS A 2 -20.56 -8.12 -13.10
N ARG A 3 -19.55 -8.34 -13.97
CA ARG A 3 -19.44 -7.60 -15.25
C ARG A 3 -20.72 -7.68 -16.05
N ALA A 4 -21.24 -8.88 -16.32
CA ALA A 4 -22.47 -9.06 -17.07
C ALA A 4 -23.71 -8.44 -16.39
N LYS A 5 -23.78 -8.45 -15.05
CA LYS A 5 -24.90 -7.86 -14.30
C LYS A 5 -24.96 -6.34 -14.42
N TYR A 6 -23.81 -5.68 -14.52
CA TYR A 6 -23.68 -4.21 -14.50
C TYR A 6 -23.28 -3.63 -15.86
N GLU A 7 -23.27 -4.46 -16.91
CA GLU A 7 -22.99 -4.02 -18.27
C GLU A 7 -23.90 -2.85 -18.69
N GLY A 8 -23.28 -1.81 -19.28
CA GLY A 8 -23.96 -0.57 -19.64
C GLY A 8 -24.31 0.38 -18.48
N LYS A 9 -24.04 -0.01 -17.21
CA LYS A 9 -24.27 0.83 -16.03
C LYS A 9 -22.97 1.30 -15.37
N MET A 10 -21.97 0.41 -15.30
CA MET A 10 -20.66 0.72 -14.76
C MET A 10 -19.60 -0.25 -15.30
N ARG A 11 -18.35 0.20 -15.35
CA ARG A 11 -17.22 -0.67 -15.66
C ARG A 11 -16.82 -1.41 -14.40
N VAL A 12 -16.86 -2.74 -14.45
CA VAL A 12 -16.40 -3.62 -13.36
C VAL A 12 -15.08 -4.25 -13.77
N LEU A 13 -14.03 -3.95 -13.01
CA LEU A 13 -12.69 -4.50 -13.21
C LEU A 13 -12.47 -5.69 -12.28
N PHE A 14 -11.64 -6.63 -12.72
CA PHE A 14 -11.20 -7.78 -11.95
C PHE A 14 -9.74 -7.56 -11.57
N GLY A 15 -9.47 -7.38 -10.28
CA GLY A 15 -8.13 -7.13 -9.78
C GLY A 15 -7.76 -8.06 -8.65
N VAL A 16 -6.50 -7.96 -8.25
CA VAL A 16 -5.91 -8.69 -7.12
C VAL A 16 -5.00 -7.76 -6.33
N GLU A 17 -4.85 -8.03 -5.05
CA GLU A 17 -3.81 -7.46 -4.21
C GLU A 17 -2.79 -8.55 -3.89
N LEU A 18 -1.51 -8.29 -4.23
CA LEU A 18 -0.37 -9.16 -3.98
C LEU A 18 0.33 -8.72 -2.70
N GLY A 19 0.68 -9.67 -1.86
CA GLY A 19 1.56 -9.44 -0.71
C GLY A 19 3.02 -9.62 -1.11
N LEU A 20 3.67 -8.55 -1.53
CA LEU A 20 5.01 -8.57 -2.09
C LEU A 20 6.06 -9.04 -1.08
N GLN A 21 6.92 -9.95 -1.51
CA GLN A 21 8.12 -10.37 -0.79
C GLN A 21 9.22 -10.69 -1.81
N PRO A 22 10.51 -10.28 -1.62
CA PRO A 22 11.54 -10.39 -2.66
C PRO A 22 11.71 -11.81 -3.22
N HIS A 23 11.54 -12.83 -2.38
CA HIS A 23 11.69 -14.24 -2.78
C HIS A 23 10.46 -14.82 -3.51
N LEU A 24 9.36 -14.08 -3.62
CA LEU A 24 8.14 -14.49 -4.33
C LEU A 24 7.99 -13.85 -5.71
N ALA A 25 8.93 -13.01 -6.14
CA ALA A 25 8.83 -12.25 -7.38
C ALA A 25 8.47 -13.13 -8.59
N ASP A 26 9.21 -14.24 -8.81
CA ASP A 26 8.93 -15.15 -9.93
C ASP A 26 7.55 -15.82 -9.81
N GLN A 27 7.11 -16.14 -8.57
CA GLN A 27 5.78 -16.76 -8.35
C GLN A 27 4.65 -15.76 -8.56
N ASP A 28 4.85 -14.51 -8.17
CA ASP A 28 3.88 -13.44 -8.37
C ASP A 28 3.74 -13.11 -9.86
N GLU A 29 4.85 -13.08 -10.62
CA GLU A 29 4.84 -12.95 -12.08
C GLU A 29 4.09 -14.11 -12.76
N ASP A 30 4.39 -15.36 -12.37
CA ASP A 30 3.69 -16.55 -12.88
C ASP A 30 2.19 -16.45 -12.57
N PHE A 31 1.82 -16.02 -11.36
CA PHE A 31 0.43 -15.89 -10.95
C PHE A 31 -0.30 -14.79 -11.72
N THR A 32 0.26 -13.60 -11.84
CA THR A 32 -0.37 -12.48 -12.57
C THR A 32 -0.51 -12.80 -14.05
N SER A 33 0.46 -13.49 -14.64
CA SER A 33 0.43 -13.94 -16.05
C SER A 33 -0.58 -15.06 -16.32
N ALA A 34 -0.92 -15.86 -15.29
CA ALA A 34 -1.86 -16.97 -15.43
C ALA A 34 -3.34 -16.54 -15.47
N TYR A 35 -3.65 -15.31 -15.07
CA TYR A 35 -5.00 -14.77 -15.00
C TYR A 35 -5.11 -13.44 -15.74
N ASP A 36 -6.28 -13.17 -16.32
CA ASP A 36 -6.58 -11.92 -17.01
C ASP A 36 -7.08 -10.86 -16.01
N PHE A 37 -6.15 -10.37 -15.17
CA PHE A 37 -6.43 -9.27 -14.27
C PHE A 37 -6.48 -7.94 -15.03
N ASP A 38 -7.45 -7.10 -14.70
CA ASP A 38 -7.50 -5.72 -15.19
C ASP A 38 -6.65 -4.77 -14.35
N PHE A 39 -6.29 -5.17 -13.11
CA PHE A 39 -5.62 -4.30 -12.16
C PHE A 39 -4.96 -5.11 -11.03
N VAL A 40 -3.73 -4.75 -10.69
CA VAL A 40 -2.93 -5.40 -9.64
C VAL A 40 -2.44 -4.36 -8.65
N ILE A 41 -2.73 -4.58 -7.36
CA ILE A 41 -2.17 -3.79 -6.25
C ILE A 41 -1.02 -4.59 -5.66
N GLY A 42 0.17 -4.00 -5.55
CA GLY A 42 1.29 -4.58 -4.83
C GLY A 42 1.39 -3.97 -3.43
N SER A 43 1.43 -4.79 -2.38
CA SER A 43 1.41 -4.32 -0.99
C SER A 43 2.47 -5.01 -0.13
N THR A 44 3.02 -4.29 0.84
CA THR A 44 3.91 -4.86 1.85
C THR A 44 3.09 -5.21 3.09
N HIS A 45 2.89 -6.50 3.33
CA HIS A 45 2.20 -7.01 4.51
C HIS A 45 3.15 -7.63 5.53
N LEU A 46 4.28 -8.15 5.08
CA LEU A 46 5.30 -8.74 5.94
C LEU A 46 6.59 -7.92 5.87
N CYS A 47 7.28 -7.80 6.99
CA CYS A 47 8.61 -7.23 7.08
C CYS A 47 9.51 -8.23 7.79
N LYS A 48 10.59 -8.65 7.13
CA LYS A 48 11.51 -9.69 7.64
C LYS A 48 10.78 -10.98 8.06
N GLY A 49 9.76 -11.38 7.28
CA GLY A 49 8.94 -12.56 7.55
C GLY A 49 7.96 -12.43 8.73
N MET A 50 7.78 -11.25 9.28
CA MET A 50 6.83 -10.98 10.37
C MET A 50 5.73 -10.04 9.91
N ASP A 51 4.51 -10.29 10.37
CA ASP A 51 3.38 -9.39 10.14
C ASP A 51 3.38 -8.29 11.22
N PRO A 52 3.50 -7.00 10.82
CA PRO A 52 3.47 -5.87 11.75
C PRO A 52 2.15 -5.73 12.52
N TYR A 53 1.09 -6.41 12.07
CA TYR A 53 -0.18 -6.46 12.80
C TYR A 53 -0.01 -7.01 14.22
N TYR A 54 0.96 -7.90 14.43
CA TYR A 54 1.22 -8.49 15.74
C TYR A 54 2.25 -7.66 16.53
N PRO A 55 2.00 -7.41 17.84
CA PRO A 55 2.90 -6.60 18.70
C PRO A 55 4.35 -7.08 18.72
N GLU A 56 4.57 -8.38 18.55
CA GLU A 56 5.88 -9.02 18.53
C GLU A 56 6.80 -8.48 17.42
N TYR A 57 6.24 -7.91 16.36
CA TYR A 57 7.02 -7.19 15.36
C TYR A 57 7.78 -6.03 15.96
N PHE A 58 7.08 -5.15 16.70
CA PHE A 58 7.68 -3.95 17.29
C PHE A 58 8.67 -4.29 18.41
N GLU A 59 8.47 -5.40 19.11
CA GLU A 59 9.39 -5.86 20.17
C GLU A 59 10.76 -6.30 19.67
N LYS A 60 10.92 -6.52 18.35
CA LYS A 60 12.21 -6.88 17.72
C LYS A 60 13.13 -5.68 17.48
N PHE A 61 12.64 -4.48 17.66
CA PHE A 61 13.36 -3.25 17.40
C PHE A 61 13.60 -2.47 18.69
N SER A 62 14.65 -1.65 18.71
CA SER A 62 14.96 -0.82 19.88
C SER A 62 14.00 0.36 20.06
N SER A 63 13.24 0.69 19.00
CA SER A 63 12.23 1.76 19.02
C SER A 63 11.17 1.55 17.94
N GLU A 64 9.99 2.16 18.14
CA GLU A 64 8.94 2.22 17.12
C GLU A 64 9.44 2.88 15.82
N GLU A 65 10.29 3.90 15.93
CA GLU A 65 10.88 4.55 14.76
C GLU A 65 11.72 3.58 13.93
N GLU A 66 12.57 2.78 14.58
CA GLU A 66 13.38 1.77 13.90
C GLU A 66 12.50 0.72 13.20
N ALA A 67 11.42 0.28 13.85
CA ALA A 67 10.46 -0.66 13.28
C ALA A 67 9.77 -0.09 12.03
N ILE A 68 9.35 1.18 12.07
CA ILE A 68 8.73 1.86 10.92
C ILE A 68 9.73 2.03 9.78
N ARG A 69 10.97 2.41 10.07
CA ARG A 69 12.03 2.52 9.05
C ARG A 69 12.36 1.17 8.39
N ALA A 70 12.37 0.10 9.18
CA ALA A 70 12.57 -1.25 8.65
C ALA A 70 11.46 -1.66 7.69
N TYR A 71 10.21 -1.29 7.97
CA TYR A 71 9.07 -1.53 7.09
C TYR A 71 9.21 -0.78 5.75
N PHE A 72 9.59 0.50 5.76
CA PHE A 72 9.82 1.24 4.52
C PHE A 72 11.00 0.70 3.72
N ALA A 73 12.07 0.27 4.39
CA ALA A 73 13.20 -0.38 3.72
C ALA A 73 12.78 -1.70 3.05
N GLU A 74 11.96 -2.53 3.72
CA GLU A 74 11.40 -3.75 3.14
C GLU A 74 10.49 -3.43 1.94
N THR A 75 9.65 -2.39 2.06
CA THR A 75 8.81 -1.94 0.94
C THR A 75 9.65 -1.58 -0.27
N LEU A 76 10.72 -0.82 -0.08
CA LEU A 76 11.63 -0.47 -1.19
C LEU A 76 12.27 -1.71 -1.83
N GLU A 77 12.72 -2.68 -1.04
CA GLU A 77 13.29 -3.93 -1.57
C GLU A 77 12.23 -4.77 -2.31
N ASN A 78 11.00 -4.84 -1.80
CA ASN A 78 9.89 -5.48 -2.50
C ASN A 78 9.69 -4.89 -3.89
N LEU A 79 9.61 -3.56 -4.00
CA LEU A 79 9.38 -2.88 -5.27
C LEU A 79 10.54 -3.02 -6.27
N LYS A 80 11.78 -3.19 -5.80
CA LYS A 80 12.93 -3.45 -6.66
C LYS A 80 12.89 -4.84 -7.32
N CYS A 81 12.21 -5.79 -6.68
CA CYS A 81 12.14 -7.17 -7.14
C CYS A 81 10.88 -7.46 -7.96
N HIS A 82 9.86 -6.59 -7.92
CA HIS A 82 8.57 -6.81 -8.59
C HIS A 82 8.30 -5.75 -9.64
N ASP A 83 7.70 -6.17 -10.74
CA ASP A 83 7.25 -5.29 -11.83
C ASP A 83 5.77 -5.51 -12.22
N ASP A 84 5.16 -6.60 -11.74
CA ASP A 84 3.81 -7.06 -12.09
C ASP A 84 2.71 -6.48 -11.20
N TYR A 85 2.77 -5.19 -10.93
CA TYR A 85 1.73 -4.44 -10.21
C TYR A 85 1.49 -3.09 -10.87
N ASP A 86 0.30 -2.52 -10.69
CA ASP A 86 -0.07 -1.22 -11.26
C ASP A 86 0.12 -0.08 -10.24
N VAL A 87 -0.23 -0.33 -8.98
CA VAL A 87 -0.08 0.66 -7.90
C VAL A 87 0.47 0.02 -6.64
N LEU A 88 1.20 0.81 -5.84
CA LEU A 88 1.56 0.43 -4.47
C LEU A 88 0.35 0.69 -3.56
N GLY A 89 -0.10 -0.36 -2.87
CA GLY A 89 -1.16 -0.29 -1.87
C GLY A 89 -0.68 0.38 -0.58
N HIS A 90 -1.56 1.07 0.11
CA HIS A 90 -1.45 1.63 1.48
C HIS A 90 0.00 1.78 2.02
N LEU A 91 0.86 2.53 1.33
CA LEU A 91 2.31 2.64 1.55
C LEU A 91 2.71 2.71 3.04
N ASP A 92 1.99 3.50 3.84
CA ASP A 92 2.28 3.68 5.27
C ASP A 92 1.36 2.85 6.19
N TYR A 93 0.95 1.65 5.73
CA TYR A 93 0.15 0.69 6.50
C TYR A 93 0.67 0.47 7.93
N ILE A 94 2.00 0.44 8.09
CA ILE A 94 2.66 0.26 9.38
C ILE A 94 2.14 1.23 10.46
N VAL A 95 1.71 2.44 10.08
CA VAL A 95 1.19 3.46 10.99
C VAL A 95 -0.12 3.02 11.65
N ARG A 96 -0.95 2.23 10.93
CA ARG A 96 -2.22 1.71 11.44
C ARG A 96 -2.05 0.80 12.64
N VAL A 97 -0.95 0.05 12.67
CA VAL A 97 -0.65 -0.98 13.66
C VAL A 97 0.43 -0.56 14.66
N ALA A 98 1.12 0.54 14.42
CA ALA A 98 2.13 1.09 15.30
C ALA A 98 1.56 1.42 16.70
N PRO A 99 2.33 1.23 17.79
CA PRO A 99 1.88 1.50 19.15
C PRO A 99 1.34 2.91 19.36
N THR A 100 1.96 3.93 18.76
CA THR A 100 1.52 5.33 18.88
C THR A 100 0.63 5.77 17.72
N LYS A 101 0.42 4.91 16.72
CA LYS A 101 -0.33 5.22 15.50
C LYS A 101 0.19 6.52 14.85
N ASP A 102 -0.71 7.36 14.37
CA ASP A 102 -0.39 8.62 13.69
C ASP A 102 0.02 9.78 14.62
N LYS A 103 0.16 9.55 15.93
CA LYS A 103 0.54 10.61 16.89
C LYS A 103 1.98 11.06 16.73
N ASN A 104 2.88 10.12 16.45
CA ASN A 104 4.32 10.36 16.29
C ASN A 104 4.80 10.14 14.85
N TYR A 105 3.87 10.04 13.90
CA TYR A 105 4.14 9.85 12.49
C TYR A 105 3.94 11.14 11.70
N SER A 106 4.88 11.45 10.83
CA SER A 106 4.76 12.47 9.79
C SER A 106 5.67 12.10 8.62
N TYR A 107 5.33 12.56 7.42
CA TYR A 107 6.19 12.39 6.25
C TYR A 107 7.59 12.97 6.50
N ASP A 108 7.70 14.18 7.07
CA ASP A 108 9.00 14.83 7.32
C ASP A 108 9.95 13.98 8.17
N LYS A 109 9.41 13.24 9.13
CA LYS A 109 10.19 12.37 9.99
C LYS A 109 10.81 11.16 9.25
N TYR A 110 10.14 10.67 8.23
CA TYR A 110 10.51 9.46 7.49
C TYR A 110 10.79 9.73 6.00
N LYS A 111 10.92 10.97 5.61
CA LYS A 111 11.07 11.37 4.21
C LYS A 111 12.28 10.71 3.54
N ASP A 112 13.39 10.55 4.25
CA ASP A 112 14.59 9.88 3.76
C ASP A 112 14.38 8.38 3.46
N ALA A 113 13.37 7.74 4.08
CA ALA A 113 12.97 6.37 3.81
C ALA A 113 11.83 6.28 2.79
N ILE A 114 10.96 7.28 2.72
CA ILE A 114 9.78 7.30 1.84
C ILE A 114 10.13 7.81 0.43
N ASP A 115 10.94 8.88 0.31
CA ASP A 115 11.29 9.47 -1.00
C ASP A 115 11.86 8.43 -1.98
N PRO A 116 12.78 7.53 -1.61
CA PRO A 116 13.28 6.50 -2.52
C PRO A 116 12.19 5.55 -3.06
N ILE A 117 11.15 5.28 -2.26
CA ILE A 117 9.99 4.49 -2.70
C ILE A 117 9.21 5.26 -3.76
N LEU A 118 8.89 6.52 -3.49
CA LEU A 118 8.13 7.37 -4.41
C LEU A 118 8.89 7.63 -5.72
N GLU A 119 10.19 7.86 -5.64
CA GLU A 119 11.06 8.03 -6.81
C GLU A 119 11.08 6.77 -7.69
N LEU A 120 11.15 5.58 -7.06
CA LEU A 120 11.10 4.32 -7.79
C LEU A 120 9.74 4.11 -8.47
N LEU A 121 8.62 4.39 -7.80
CA LEU A 121 7.29 4.31 -8.40
C LEU A 121 7.17 5.22 -9.63
N VAL A 122 7.62 6.46 -9.52
CA VAL A 122 7.61 7.42 -10.64
C VAL A 122 8.50 6.93 -11.79
N GLN A 123 9.69 6.44 -11.48
CA GLN A 123 10.62 5.92 -12.47
C GLN A 123 10.05 4.70 -13.22
N GLN A 124 9.32 3.83 -12.53
CA GLN A 124 8.67 2.64 -13.11
C GLN A 124 7.32 2.95 -13.76
N GLY A 125 6.81 4.19 -13.64
CA GLY A 125 5.47 4.55 -14.13
C GLY A 125 4.33 3.91 -13.34
N LYS A 126 4.59 3.51 -12.10
CA LYS A 126 3.62 2.87 -11.19
C LYS A 126 2.86 3.91 -10.38
N GLY A 127 1.61 3.57 -10.02
CA GLY A 127 0.75 4.44 -9.23
C GLY A 127 0.88 4.25 -7.72
N LEU A 128 0.13 5.07 -7.00
CA LEU A 128 -0.01 5.01 -5.54
C LEU A 128 -1.49 4.92 -5.17
N GLU A 129 -1.83 4.02 -4.26
CA GLU A 129 -3.18 3.93 -3.72
C GLU A 129 -3.38 4.96 -2.62
N LEU A 130 -4.48 5.73 -2.67
CA LEU A 130 -5.05 6.44 -1.53
C LEU A 130 -6.06 5.51 -0.86
N ASN A 131 -5.68 4.89 0.25
CA ASN A 131 -6.49 3.92 0.97
C ASN A 131 -7.20 4.58 2.15
N THR A 132 -8.54 4.55 2.15
CA THR A 132 -9.38 5.18 3.20
C THR A 132 -9.66 4.22 4.35
N GLY A 133 -9.19 2.98 4.29
CA GLY A 133 -9.32 2.00 5.36
C GLY A 133 -8.74 2.46 6.69
N SER A 134 -7.74 3.35 6.69
CA SER A 134 -7.14 3.98 7.86
C SER A 134 -8.15 4.56 8.85
N PHE A 135 -9.21 5.19 8.34
CA PHE A 135 -10.26 5.82 9.17
C PHE A 135 -11.02 4.81 10.04
N ARG A 136 -11.18 3.55 9.58
CA ARG A 136 -11.79 2.48 10.40
C ARG A 136 -10.94 2.13 11.63
N TYR A 137 -9.65 2.39 11.56
CA TYR A 137 -8.70 2.14 12.66
C TYR A 137 -8.45 3.37 13.51
N GLY A 138 -9.21 4.46 13.28
CA GLY A 138 -9.18 5.68 14.05
C GLY A 138 -7.99 6.60 13.74
N LEU A 139 -7.37 6.46 12.56
CA LEU A 139 -6.39 7.42 12.07
C LEU A 139 -7.11 8.64 11.48
N ARG A 140 -6.40 9.77 11.44
CA ARG A 140 -6.93 11.05 10.98
C ARG A 140 -6.68 11.33 9.50
N GLN A 141 -5.88 10.47 8.85
CA GLN A 141 -5.48 10.61 7.45
C GLN A 141 -5.60 9.26 6.73
N PRO A 142 -5.69 9.27 5.39
CA PRO A 142 -5.64 8.03 4.60
C PRO A 142 -4.26 7.38 4.65
N HIS A 143 -4.12 6.21 4.04
CA HIS A 143 -2.85 5.59 3.71
C HIS A 143 -2.54 5.77 2.21
N PRO A 144 -1.40 6.38 1.88
CA PRO A 144 -0.51 7.13 2.78
C PRO A 144 -1.10 8.48 3.19
N CYS A 145 -0.45 9.11 4.17
CA CYS A 145 -0.85 10.43 4.63
C CYS A 145 -0.73 11.48 3.50
N THR A 146 -1.48 12.57 3.64
CA THR A 146 -1.64 13.60 2.57
C THR A 146 -0.31 14.19 2.11
N ASP A 147 0.68 14.34 3.00
CA ASP A 147 1.98 14.90 2.63
C ASP A 147 2.79 13.95 1.73
N VAL A 148 2.66 12.64 1.89
CA VAL A 148 3.24 11.63 0.99
C VAL A 148 2.59 11.71 -0.39
N LEU A 149 1.25 11.85 -0.48
CA LEU A 149 0.55 12.01 -1.76
C LEU A 149 1.01 13.28 -2.49
N ARG A 150 1.16 14.39 -1.75
CA ARG A 150 1.68 15.64 -2.31
C ARG A 150 3.10 15.45 -2.84
N ARG A 151 3.95 14.78 -2.07
CA ARG A 151 5.32 14.50 -2.47
C ARG A 151 5.40 13.61 -3.71
N TYR A 152 4.58 12.59 -3.80
CA TYR A 152 4.48 11.75 -5.00
C TYR A 152 4.16 12.60 -6.25
N HIS A 153 3.19 13.51 -6.15
CA HIS A 153 2.86 14.42 -7.23
C HIS A 153 4.02 15.39 -7.59
N GLU A 154 4.71 15.95 -6.58
CA GLU A 154 5.89 16.82 -6.77
C GLU A 154 7.04 16.12 -7.51
N LEU A 155 7.20 14.80 -7.30
CA LEU A 155 8.19 13.98 -8.00
C LEU A 155 7.77 13.60 -9.42
N GLY A 156 6.56 13.95 -9.86
CA GLY A 156 6.03 13.68 -11.19
C GLY A 156 5.10 12.47 -11.25
N GLY A 157 4.66 11.94 -10.11
CA GLY A 157 3.66 10.88 -10.06
C GLY A 157 2.27 11.37 -10.49
N GLU A 158 1.62 10.62 -11.38
CA GLU A 158 0.34 11.01 -12.00
C GLU A 158 -0.80 10.02 -11.73
N ILE A 159 -0.47 8.80 -11.26
CA ILE A 159 -1.45 7.72 -11.11
C ILE A 159 -1.82 7.57 -9.64
N ILE A 160 -3.06 7.93 -9.31
CA ILE A 160 -3.65 7.72 -7.98
C ILE A 160 -4.92 6.89 -8.12
N THR A 161 -5.04 5.83 -7.34
CA THR A 161 -6.29 5.09 -7.16
C THR A 161 -6.86 5.35 -5.77
N VAL A 162 -8.16 5.17 -5.60
CA VAL A 162 -8.83 5.30 -4.30
C VAL A 162 -9.36 3.96 -3.88
N GLY A 163 -8.84 3.44 -2.77
CA GLY A 163 -9.24 2.19 -2.16
C GLY A 163 -9.95 2.38 -0.81
N THR A 164 -10.76 1.40 -0.44
CA THR A 164 -11.38 1.34 0.88
C THR A 164 -10.88 0.16 1.71
N ASP A 165 -10.17 -0.77 1.07
CA ASP A 165 -9.73 -2.01 1.72
C ASP A 165 -10.91 -2.73 2.40
N ALA A 166 -12.08 -2.72 1.74
CA ALA A 166 -13.32 -3.20 2.30
C ALA A 166 -13.43 -4.73 2.19
N HIS A 167 -13.44 -5.41 3.32
CA HIS A 167 -13.66 -6.86 3.42
C HIS A 167 -15.14 -7.21 3.69
N LYS A 168 -15.98 -6.20 3.92
CA LYS A 168 -17.42 -6.33 4.13
C LYS A 168 -18.17 -5.21 3.39
N PRO A 169 -19.41 -5.44 2.94
CA PRO A 169 -20.18 -4.41 2.22
C PRO A 169 -20.34 -3.10 3.01
N GLN A 170 -20.41 -3.18 4.34
CA GLN A 170 -20.53 -2.01 5.22
C GLN A 170 -19.31 -1.10 5.23
N ASP A 171 -18.14 -1.65 4.88
CA ASP A 171 -16.88 -0.93 4.86
C ASP A 171 -16.62 -0.21 3.52
N CYS A 172 -17.46 -0.51 2.50
CA CYS A 172 -17.37 0.17 1.22
C CYS A 172 -17.81 1.64 1.35
N LEU A 173 -17.13 2.52 0.61
CA LEU A 173 -17.51 3.94 0.50
C LEU A 173 -17.45 4.74 1.81
N LEU A 174 -16.60 4.35 2.76
CA LEU A 174 -16.39 5.10 4.01
C LEU A 174 -16.01 6.58 3.78
N TYR A 175 -15.47 6.92 2.62
CA TYR A 175 -15.13 8.29 2.22
C TYR A 175 -16.31 9.12 1.69
N THR A 176 -17.51 8.55 1.61
CA THR A 176 -18.71 9.24 1.08
C THR A 176 -19.71 9.65 2.18
N SER A 177 -19.41 9.37 3.44
CA SER A 177 -20.29 9.70 4.58
C SER A 177 -19.82 10.94 5.33
#